data_5c83eee31f2297822923e50b1087e4d2
#
_entry.id   5c83eee31f2297822923e50b1087e4d2
#
_cell.length_a   1.000
_cell.length_b   1.000
_cell.length_c   1.000
_cell.angle_alpha   90.00
_cell.angle_beta   90.00
_cell.angle_gamma   90.00
#
_symmetry.space_group_name_H-M   'P 1'
#
loop_
_entity.id
_entity.type
_entity.pdbx_description
1 polymer ?
#
loop_
_entity_poly.entity_id
_entity_poly.type
_entity_poly.pdbx_seq_one_letter_code
_entity_poly.pdbx_strand_id
1 'polypeptide(L)'
;MSEFLNARWELPNTWQWVGIGEIADVIGGGTPSTLNAGNFGGDIPWITPADMSAHIGKTIAKGARLISAKGLEGSGARWLPKGAVLFSSRAPIGYVAIASQPVTTNQGFKSFVPAKGCDSDYLYYWLTSAKPLAEKLASGTTFLEISGAKAALIPFPVAPAAEQTRIVEKLEELLSDLDAGVAELKAAQKKLGQYRQSLLKAAVEGALTADWRAAQRDGRKGKAASTESGAALLARILSERRSRWEARQLAKFRDQGKAPPKDWQAKYPAPVA
;
A
#
# COMPACT_ATOMS: atom_id res chain seq x y z
N MET A 1 -31.97 16.11 9.85
CA MET A 1 -30.94 16.86 9.12
C MET A 1 -29.97 17.57 10.04
N SER A 2 -30.40 18.21 11.16
CA SER A 2 -29.49 18.90 12.08
C SER A 2 -28.49 18.03 12.86
N GLU A 3 -28.81 16.77 13.19
CA GLU A 3 -27.90 15.87 13.94
C GLU A 3 -26.73 15.33 13.11
N PHE A 4 -26.88 15.18 11.79
CA PHE A 4 -25.79 14.78 10.90
C PHE A 4 -24.86 15.94 10.53
N LEU A 5 -25.39 17.18 10.56
CA LEU A 5 -24.64 18.40 10.28
C LEU A 5 -23.89 18.93 11.51
N ASN A 6 -24.20 18.45 12.72
CA ASN A 6 -23.35 18.66 13.91
C ASN A 6 -22.06 17.86 13.75
N ALA A 7 -21.33 18.27 12.73
CA ALA A 7 -20.05 17.71 12.40
C ALA A 7 -19.09 17.86 13.58
N ARG A 8 -18.17 16.92 13.68
CA ARG A 8 -17.14 16.79 14.71
C ARG A 8 -16.24 18.02 14.90
N TRP A 9 -16.42 19.07 14.10
CA TRP A 9 -15.54 20.24 14.09
C TRP A 9 -16.34 21.52 14.03
N GLU A 10 -15.93 22.47 14.84
CA GLU A 10 -16.36 23.86 14.70
C GLU A 10 -15.75 24.45 13.43
N LEU A 11 -16.58 25.07 12.59
CA LEU A 11 -16.11 25.76 11.40
C LEU A 11 -15.73 27.20 11.74
N PRO A 12 -14.81 27.82 10.95
CA PRO A 12 -14.64 29.27 10.96
C PRO A 12 -15.97 29.99 10.72
N ASN A 13 -16.14 31.16 11.33
CA ASN A 13 -17.40 31.93 11.25
C ASN A 13 -17.84 32.27 9.81
N THR A 14 -16.90 32.26 8.86
CA THR A 14 -17.17 32.52 7.43
C THR A 14 -17.58 31.29 6.63
N TRP A 15 -17.57 30.11 7.26
CA TRP A 15 -17.88 28.84 6.63
C TRP A 15 -19.26 28.33 7.06
N GLN A 16 -19.87 27.48 6.25
CA GLN A 16 -21.15 26.89 6.54
C GLN A 16 -21.21 25.42 6.19
N TRP A 17 -21.83 24.60 7.06
CA TRP A 17 -22.18 23.23 6.71
C TRP A 17 -23.40 23.18 5.83
N VAL A 18 -23.31 22.46 4.69
CA VAL A 18 -24.43 22.16 3.79
C VAL A 18 -24.41 20.70 3.40
N GLY A 19 -25.49 20.19 2.78
CA GLY A 19 -25.43 18.93 2.03
C GLY A 19 -24.73 19.15 0.68
N ILE A 20 -23.89 18.21 0.22
CA ILE A 20 -23.20 18.36 -1.09
C ILE A 20 -24.19 18.66 -2.23
N GLY A 21 -25.41 18.10 -2.18
CA GLY A 21 -26.44 18.36 -3.18
C GLY A 21 -26.87 19.80 -3.30
N GLU A 22 -26.52 20.70 -2.36
CA GLU A 22 -26.80 22.14 -2.43
C GLU A 22 -25.74 22.89 -3.27
N ILE A 23 -24.56 22.27 -3.49
CA ILE A 23 -23.42 22.89 -4.19
C ILE A 23 -22.93 22.09 -5.40
N ALA A 24 -23.51 20.92 -5.64
CA ALA A 24 -23.15 20.06 -6.77
C ALA A 24 -24.34 19.20 -7.21
N ASP A 25 -24.47 19.01 -8.53
CA ASP A 25 -25.43 18.05 -9.07
C ASP A 25 -24.94 16.62 -8.85
N VAL A 26 -25.80 15.74 -8.36
CA VAL A 26 -25.48 14.31 -8.13
C VAL A 26 -25.95 13.49 -9.32
N ILE A 27 -25.02 12.98 -10.11
CA ILE A 27 -25.29 12.23 -11.33
C ILE A 27 -24.92 10.75 -11.13
N GLY A 28 -25.90 9.85 -11.33
CA GLY A 28 -25.68 8.41 -11.35
C GLY A 28 -25.15 7.95 -12.70
N GLY A 29 -24.35 6.89 -12.69
CA GLY A 29 -23.92 6.23 -13.91
C GLY A 29 -24.84 5.08 -14.34
N GLY A 30 -24.52 4.45 -15.46
CA GLY A 30 -25.26 3.33 -16.03
C GLY A 30 -24.37 2.31 -16.74
N THR A 31 -24.88 1.09 -16.88
CA THR A 31 -24.17 0.00 -17.57
C THR A 31 -24.98 -0.39 -18.81
N PRO A 32 -24.39 -0.28 -20.01
CA PRO A 32 -24.99 -0.83 -21.23
C PRO A 32 -25.18 -2.36 -21.10
N SER A 33 -26.23 -2.88 -21.75
CA SER A 33 -26.47 -4.32 -21.76
C SER A 33 -25.29 -5.07 -22.36
N THR A 34 -24.75 -6.04 -21.61
CA THR A 34 -23.64 -6.89 -22.05
C THR A 34 -24.05 -7.96 -23.06
N LEU A 35 -25.36 -8.19 -23.24
CA LEU A 35 -25.89 -9.10 -24.24
C LEU A 35 -25.68 -8.60 -25.68
N ASN A 36 -25.42 -7.32 -25.86
CA ASN A 36 -25.13 -6.73 -27.15
C ASN A 36 -23.70 -6.19 -27.18
N ALA A 37 -22.81 -6.92 -27.86
CA ALA A 37 -21.40 -6.53 -28.00
C ALA A 37 -21.23 -5.16 -28.69
N GLY A 38 -22.15 -4.75 -29.55
CA GLY A 38 -22.14 -3.43 -30.19
C GLY A 38 -22.36 -2.23 -29.27
N ASN A 39 -22.66 -2.47 -27.99
CA ASN A 39 -22.73 -1.40 -26.99
C ASN A 39 -21.35 -0.97 -26.47
N PHE A 40 -20.32 -1.73 -26.78
CA PHE A 40 -18.94 -1.51 -26.32
C PHE A 40 -17.98 -1.34 -27.51
N GLY A 41 -16.75 -0.93 -27.24
CA GLY A 41 -15.71 -0.79 -28.27
C GLY A 41 -15.81 0.51 -29.08
N GLY A 42 -16.64 1.48 -28.66
CA GLY A 42 -16.68 2.83 -29.24
C GLY A 42 -15.57 3.75 -28.71
N ASP A 43 -15.83 5.04 -28.75
CA ASP A 43 -14.89 6.10 -28.35
C ASP A 43 -15.29 6.84 -27.05
N ILE A 44 -16.40 6.46 -26.43
CA ILE A 44 -16.91 7.12 -25.23
C ILE A 44 -16.22 6.54 -23.97
N PRO A 45 -15.48 7.35 -23.20
CA PRO A 45 -14.87 6.92 -21.96
C PRO A 45 -15.90 6.47 -20.93
N TRP A 46 -15.78 5.24 -20.46
CA TRP A 46 -16.67 4.66 -19.48
C TRP A 46 -15.87 4.07 -18.32
N ILE A 47 -16.12 4.59 -17.13
CA ILE A 47 -15.34 4.30 -15.91
C ILE A 47 -16.14 3.42 -14.96
N THR A 48 -15.47 2.42 -14.38
CA THR A 48 -16.03 1.48 -13.41
C THR A 48 -15.26 1.55 -12.08
N PRO A 49 -15.81 1.07 -10.95
CA PRO A 49 -15.07 1.00 -9.69
C PRO A 49 -13.79 0.15 -9.79
N ALA A 50 -13.74 -0.83 -10.69
CA ALA A 50 -12.52 -1.63 -10.94
C ALA A 50 -11.39 -0.77 -11.54
N ASP A 51 -11.72 0.17 -12.44
CA ASP A 51 -10.73 1.10 -12.98
C ASP A 51 -10.18 2.01 -11.87
N MET A 52 -11.04 2.43 -10.94
CA MET A 52 -10.65 3.27 -9.80
C MET A 52 -9.75 2.54 -8.80
N SER A 53 -9.92 1.23 -8.62
CA SER A 53 -9.10 0.44 -7.69
C SER A 53 -7.63 0.34 -8.11
N ALA A 54 -7.36 0.39 -9.39
CA ALA A 54 -6.02 0.36 -9.97
C ALA A 54 -5.47 1.77 -10.27
N HIS A 55 -6.30 2.81 -10.14
CA HIS A 55 -5.95 4.17 -10.49
C HIS A 55 -5.09 4.82 -9.40
N ILE A 56 -3.98 5.41 -9.83
CA ILE A 56 -3.10 6.20 -8.96
C ILE A 56 -3.14 7.64 -9.48
N GLY A 57 -3.60 8.55 -8.64
CA GLY A 57 -3.63 9.97 -8.97
C GLY A 57 -5.00 10.62 -8.76
N LYS A 58 -5.01 11.95 -8.82
CA LYS A 58 -6.20 12.78 -8.57
C LYS A 58 -7.17 12.79 -9.74
N THR A 59 -6.66 12.71 -10.99
CA THR A 59 -7.48 12.88 -12.19
C THR A 59 -7.53 11.60 -13.05
N ILE A 60 -8.68 11.34 -13.67
CA ILE A 60 -8.89 10.20 -14.56
C ILE A 60 -9.50 10.66 -15.88
N ALA A 61 -9.00 10.11 -17.01
CA ALA A 61 -9.49 10.43 -18.36
C ALA A 61 -10.40 9.33 -18.93
N LYS A 62 -10.12 8.06 -18.62
CA LYS A 62 -10.86 6.91 -19.18
C LYS A 62 -10.66 5.68 -18.29
N GLY A 63 -11.58 4.72 -18.39
CA GLY A 63 -11.42 3.38 -17.87
C GLY A 63 -10.79 2.43 -18.90
N ALA A 64 -10.68 1.16 -18.52
CA ALA A 64 -10.18 0.10 -19.41
C ALA A 64 -11.10 -0.20 -20.59
N ARG A 65 -12.38 0.13 -20.48
CA ARG A 65 -13.40 -0.12 -21.51
C ARG A 65 -14.02 1.18 -21.98
N LEU A 66 -14.36 1.22 -23.27
CA LEU A 66 -15.13 2.30 -23.88
C LEU A 66 -16.52 1.77 -24.27
N ILE A 67 -17.50 2.66 -24.34
CA ILE A 67 -18.84 2.34 -24.83
C ILE A 67 -19.10 3.05 -26.15
N SER A 68 -20.02 2.53 -26.93
CA SER A 68 -20.46 3.14 -28.18
C SER A 68 -21.59 4.15 -27.94
N ALA A 69 -21.90 4.99 -28.92
CA ALA A 69 -23.08 5.86 -28.89
C ALA A 69 -24.36 5.06 -28.61
N LYS A 70 -24.53 3.89 -29.26
CA LYS A 70 -25.65 2.98 -29.00
C LYS A 70 -25.66 2.48 -27.55
N GLY A 71 -24.50 2.19 -26.98
CA GLY A 71 -24.37 1.78 -25.57
C GLY A 71 -24.74 2.90 -24.62
N LEU A 72 -24.38 4.13 -24.92
CA LEU A 72 -24.78 5.31 -24.15
C LEU A 72 -26.29 5.53 -24.19
N GLU A 73 -26.88 5.60 -25.39
CA GLU A 73 -28.31 5.83 -25.61
C GLU A 73 -29.19 4.72 -24.98
N GLY A 74 -28.74 3.46 -25.08
CA GLY A 74 -29.44 2.30 -24.57
C GLY A 74 -29.23 2.02 -23.08
N SER A 75 -28.62 2.93 -22.32
CA SER A 75 -28.31 2.74 -20.92
C SER A 75 -28.61 3.96 -20.05
N GLY A 76 -28.47 3.80 -18.73
CA GLY A 76 -28.53 4.92 -17.78
C GLY A 76 -27.22 5.69 -17.64
N ALA A 77 -26.20 5.40 -18.47
CA ALA A 77 -24.95 6.15 -18.47
C ALA A 77 -25.20 7.59 -18.93
N ARG A 78 -24.55 8.55 -18.31
CA ARG A 78 -24.68 9.98 -18.62
C ARG A 78 -23.31 10.61 -18.74
N TRP A 79 -23.19 11.61 -19.60
CA TRP A 79 -22.01 12.43 -19.69
C TRP A 79 -21.80 13.25 -18.41
N LEU A 80 -20.58 13.22 -17.95
CA LEU A 80 -20.03 14.06 -16.89
C LEU A 80 -19.02 15.01 -17.53
N PRO A 81 -19.07 16.31 -17.26
CA PRO A 81 -18.12 17.25 -17.83
C PRO A 81 -16.72 17.07 -17.21
N LYS A 82 -15.72 17.66 -17.84
CA LYS A 82 -14.41 17.88 -17.22
C LYS A 82 -14.60 18.62 -15.88
N GLY A 83 -13.87 18.20 -14.85
CA GLY A 83 -13.98 18.75 -13.50
C GLY A 83 -15.05 18.08 -12.63
N ALA A 84 -15.88 17.18 -13.17
CA ALA A 84 -16.77 16.37 -12.35
C ALA A 84 -15.98 15.48 -11.39
N VAL A 85 -16.42 15.40 -10.13
CA VAL A 85 -15.80 14.55 -9.12
C VAL A 85 -16.51 13.20 -9.07
N LEU A 86 -15.85 12.17 -9.56
CA LEU A 86 -16.34 10.81 -9.56
C LEU A 86 -16.28 10.24 -8.16
N PHE A 87 -17.37 9.62 -7.70
CA PHE A 87 -17.43 9.00 -6.37
C PHE A 87 -18.08 7.62 -6.48
N SER A 88 -17.34 6.57 -6.11
CA SER A 88 -17.91 5.23 -6.10
C SER A 88 -18.93 5.09 -4.99
N SER A 89 -20.13 4.64 -5.35
CA SER A 89 -21.27 4.47 -4.44
C SER A 89 -21.37 3.07 -3.87
N ARG A 90 -20.57 2.12 -4.38
CA ARG A 90 -20.51 0.71 -3.94
C ARG A 90 -19.23 0.02 -4.41
N ALA A 91 -18.89 -1.09 -3.80
CA ALA A 91 -17.88 -2.08 -4.16
C ALA A 91 -16.44 -1.57 -4.41
N PRO A 92 -15.82 -0.84 -3.51
CA PRO A 92 -16.26 -0.23 -2.27
C PRO A 92 -16.79 1.21 -2.47
N ILE A 93 -17.45 1.75 -1.45
CA ILE A 93 -17.77 3.18 -1.38
C ILE A 93 -16.47 3.98 -1.17
N GLY A 94 -16.37 5.15 -1.85
CA GLY A 94 -15.37 6.16 -1.51
C GLY A 94 -14.09 6.14 -2.34
N TYR A 95 -14.06 5.52 -3.52
CA TYR A 95 -13.08 5.88 -4.53
C TYR A 95 -13.43 7.23 -5.14
N VAL A 96 -12.45 8.12 -5.22
CA VAL A 96 -12.64 9.49 -5.70
C VAL A 96 -11.61 9.80 -6.79
N ALA A 97 -12.05 10.45 -7.87
CA ALA A 97 -11.18 11.05 -8.89
C ALA A 97 -11.87 12.21 -9.58
N ILE A 98 -11.12 13.13 -10.15
CA ILE A 98 -11.64 14.23 -10.98
C ILE A 98 -11.59 13.83 -12.45
N ALA A 99 -12.66 14.00 -13.19
CA ALA A 99 -12.68 13.80 -14.63
C ALA A 99 -11.80 14.84 -15.32
N SER A 100 -10.72 14.42 -15.98
CA SER A 100 -9.81 15.33 -16.71
C SER A 100 -10.33 15.72 -18.11
N GLN A 101 -11.35 15.01 -18.59
CA GLN A 101 -12.13 15.26 -19.81
C GLN A 101 -13.55 14.78 -19.62
N PRO A 102 -14.49 15.02 -20.55
CA PRO A 102 -15.83 14.44 -20.47
C PRO A 102 -15.75 12.91 -20.44
N VAL A 103 -16.47 12.30 -19.49
CA VAL A 103 -16.51 10.85 -19.25
C VAL A 103 -17.90 10.36 -18.93
N THR A 104 -18.11 9.06 -18.95
CA THR A 104 -19.30 8.39 -18.41
C THR A 104 -18.89 7.39 -17.35
N THR A 105 -19.83 6.96 -16.48
CA THR A 105 -19.58 6.00 -15.43
C THR A 105 -20.61 4.87 -15.42
N ASN A 106 -20.27 3.74 -14.79
CA ASN A 106 -21.25 2.69 -14.55
C ASN A 106 -22.18 3.05 -13.37
N GLN A 107 -23.19 2.22 -13.10
CA GLN A 107 -24.15 2.42 -12.01
C GLN A 107 -23.53 2.42 -10.61
N GLY A 108 -22.28 1.99 -10.46
CA GLY A 108 -21.53 2.02 -9.18
C GLY A 108 -21.02 3.40 -8.77
N PHE A 109 -21.41 4.45 -9.48
CA PHE A 109 -21.03 5.83 -9.17
C PHE A 109 -22.24 6.71 -8.85
N LYS A 110 -21.98 7.67 -7.96
CA LYS A 110 -22.78 8.88 -7.74
C LYS A 110 -21.81 10.05 -7.81
N SER A 111 -21.61 10.55 -9.02
CA SER A 111 -20.63 11.60 -9.30
C SER A 111 -21.21 12.98 -9.05
N PHE A 112 -20.34 13.92 -8.69
CA PHE A 112 -20.73 15.29 -8.35
C PHE A 112 -20.22 16.25 -9.42
N VAL A 113 -21.12 17.06 -9.96
CA VAL A 113 -20.77 18.15 -10.87
C VAL A 113 -20.87 19.45 -10.06
N PRO A 114 -19.73 20.03 -9.63
CA PRO A 114 -19.75 21.20 -8.77
C PRO A 114 -20.35 22.42 -9.46
N ALA A 115 -21.16 23.18 -8.73
CA ALA A 115 -21.70 24.44 -9.18
C ALA A 115 -20.62 25.53 -9.25
N LYS A 116 -20.90 26.63 -9.93
CA LYS A 116 -20.00 27.79 -10.00
C LYS A 116 -19.68 28.30 -8.58
N GLY A 117 -18.39 28.39 -8.25
CA GLY A 117 -17.91 28.80 -6.94
C GLY A 117 -17.54 27.65 -6.00
N CYS A 118 -17.83 26.42 -6.38
CA CYS A 118 -17.30 25.24 -5.71
C CYS A 118 -16.11 24.68 -6.52
N ASP A 119 -14.95 24.64 -5.88
CA ASP A 119 -13.73 24.13 -6.50
C ASP A 119 -13.74 22.59 -6.56
N SER A 120 -13.45 22.01 -7.73
CA SER A 120 -13.42 20.55 -7.94
C SER A 120 -12.36 19.86 -7.10
N ASP A 121 -11.20 20.49 -6.91
CA ASP A 121 -10.10 19.94 -6.12
C ASP A 121 -10.40 19.99 -4.63
N TYR A 122 -11.04 21.07 -4.17
CA TYR A 122 -11.53 21.18 -2.79
C TYR A 122 -12.59 20.11 -2.48
N LEU A 123 -13.55 19.91 -3.41
CA LEU A 123 -14.56 18.86 -3.30
C LEU A 123 -13.93 17.45 -3.34
N TYR A 124 -12.92 17.24 -4.17
CA TYR A 124 -12.17 15.98 -4.23
C TYR A 124 -11.50 15.64 -2.90
N TYR A 125 -10.76 16.58 -2.30
CA TYR A 125 -10.11 16.35 -1.02
C TYR A 125 -11.09 16.10 0.10
N TRP A 126 -12.19 16.84 0.11
CA TRP A 126 -13.27 16.59 1.08
C TRP A 126 -13.84 15.18 0.92
N LEU A 127 -14.25 14.77 -0.28
CA LEU A 127 -14.85 13.46 -0.55
C LEU A 127 -13.87 12.31 -0.24
N THR A 128 -12.58 12.49 -0.43
CA THR A 128 -11.55 11.52 -0.04
C THR A 128 -11.59 11.26 1.48
N SER A 129 -11.84 12.27 2.29
CA SER A 129 -11.97 12.15 3.75
C SER A 129 -13.39 11.74 4.20
N ALA A 130 -14.41 11.94 3.38
CA ALA A 130 -15.81 11.74 3.71
C ALA A 130 -16.32 10.30 3.58
N LYS A 131 -15.46 9.34 3.20
CA LYS A 131 -15.84 7.92 3.09
C LYS A 131 -16.58 7.39 4.32
N PRO A 132 -16.15 7.61 5.58
CA PRO A 132 -16.89 7.12 6.75
C PRO A 132 -18.28 7.75 6.90
N LEU A 133 -18.46 8.99 6.41
CA LEU A 133 -19.77 9.67 6.41
C LEU A 133 -20.70 9.05 5.36
N ALA A 134 -20.17 8.77 4.16
CA ALA A 134 -20.90 8.12 3.10
C ALA A 134 -21.34 6.69 3.48
N GLU A 135 -20.46 5.92 4.12
CA GLU A 135 -20.77 4.58 4.61
C GLU A 135 -21.88 4.58 5.69
N LYS A 136 -21.92 5.58 6.57
CA LYS A 136 -23.02 5.74 7.55
C LYS A 136 -24.37 6.05 6.90
N LEU A 137 -24.36 6.75 5.78
CA LEU A 137 -25.57 7.06 5.01
C LEU A 137 -26.00 5.93 4.09
N ALA A 138 -25.09 4.98 3.79
CA ALA A 138 -25.35 3.85 2.93
C ALA A 138 -26.40 2.88 3.51
N SER A 139 -26.96 2.05 2.68
CA SER A 139 -27.89 0.99 3.04
C SER A 139 -27.49 -0.32 2.38
N GLY A 140 -27.93 -1.43 2.95
CA GLY A 140 -27.62 -2.79 2.52
C GLY A 140 -26.94 -3.58 3.63
N THR A 141 -27.28 -4.85 3.77
CA THR A 141 -26.71 -5.74 4.79
C THR A 141 -25.48 -6.50 4.28
N THR A 142 -25.50 -6.92 3.03
CA THR A 142 -24.40 -7.69 2.41
C THR A 142 -23.48 -6.79 1.57
N PHE A 143 -24.05 -5.85 0.87
CA PHE A 143 -23.31 -4.88 0.05
C PHE A 143 -23.83 -3.48 0.35
N LEU A 144 -22.98 -2.65 0.94
CA LEU A 144 -23.29 -1.26 1.19
C LEU A 144 -23.35 -0.49 -0.13
N GLU A 145 -24.42 0.25 -0.34
CA GLU A 145 -24.56 1.20 -1.43
C GLU A 145 -25.20 2.50 -0.93
N ILE A 146 -24.63 3.64 -1.36
CA ILE A 146 -25.22 4.95 -1.11
C ILE A 146 -26.05 5.38 -2.33
N SER A 147 -27.32 5.69 -2.14
CA SER A 147 -28.17 6.24 -3.20
C SER A 147 -27.80 7.68 -3.53
N GLY A 148 -28.24 8.19 -4.71
CA GLY A 148 -28.00 9.57 -5.10
C GLY A 148 -28.59 10.58 -4.11
N ALA A 149 -29.82 10.33 -3.63
CA ALA A 149 -30.47 11.18 -2.64
C ALA A 149 -29.69 11.21 -1.30
N LYS A 150 -29.13 10.08 -0.88
CA LYS A 150 -28.31 10.01 0.34
C LYS A 150 -26.91 10.59 0.12
N ALA A 151 -26.33 10.43 -1.07
CA ALA A 151 -25.05 11.05 -1.42
C ALA A 151 -25.16 12.59 -1.39
N ALA A 152 -26.28 13.15 -1.83
CA ALA A 152 -26.56 14.58 -1.74
C ALA A 152 -26.58 15.11 -0.29
N LEU A 153 -26.84 14.25 0.70
CA LEU A 153 -26.87 14.61 2.12
C LEU A 153 -25.49 14.52 2.81
N ILE A 154 -24.44 14.09 2.12
CA ILE A 154 -23.08 14.08 2.70
C ILE A 154 -22.76 15.52 3.12
N PRO A 155 -22.41 15.76 4.41
CA PRO A 155 -22.08 17.09 4.87
C PRO A 155 -20.85 17.64 4.14
N PHE A 156 -20.88 18.91 3.80
CA PHE A 156 -19.77 19.60 3.12
C PHE A 156 -19.53 20.97 3.74
N PRO A 157 -18.28 21.32 4.10
CA PRO A 157 -17.95 22.63 4.66
C PRO A 157 -17.69 23.62 3.52
N VAL A 158 -18.64 24.49 3.26
CA VAL A 158 -18.49 25.54 2.24
C VAL A 158 -17.61 26.66 2.80
N ALA A 159 -16.41 26.78 2.25
CA ALA A 159 -15.49 27.89 2.46
C ALA A 159 -15.69 28.95 1.36
N PRO A 160 -15.33 30.23 1.58
CA PRO A 160 -15.23 31.22 0.52
C PRO A 160 -14.34 30.74 -0.64
N ALA A 161 -14.71 31.03 -1.90
CA ALA A 161 -14.03 30.46 -3.09
C ALA A 161 -12.50 30.70 -3.09
N ALA A 162 -12.05 31.91 -2.70
CA ALA A 162 -10.64 32.22 -2.59
C ALA A 162 -9.92 31.39 -1.50
N GLU A 163 -10.65 31.00 -0.46
CA GLU A 163 -10.11 30.17 0.62
C GLU A 163 -10.05 28.70 0.23
N GLN A 164 -11.03 28.20 -0.55
CA GLN A 164 -10.98 26.86 -1.14
C GLN A 164 -9.68 26.65 -1.93
N THR A 165 -9.36 27.59 -2.82
CA THR A 165 -8.09 27.55 -3.61
C THR A 165 -6.85 27.51 -2.72
N ARG A 166 -6.79 28.36 -1.69
CA ARG A 166 -5.65 28.38 -0.77
C ARG A 166 -5.50 27.10 0.05
N ILE A 167 -6.63 26.49 0.42
CA ILE A 167 -6.64 25.19 1.12
C ILE A 167 -6.06 24.10 0.20
N VAL A 168 -6.53 24.06 -1.06
CA VAL A 168 -6.04 23.09 -2.05
C VAL A 168 -4.53 23.26 -2.27
N GLU A 169 -4.06 24.48 -2.54
CA GLU A 169 -2.63 24.77 -2.72
C GLU A 169 -1.80 24.30 -1.51
N LYS A 170 -2.27 24.59 -0.30
CA LYS A 170 -1.54 24.18 0.92
C LYS A 170 -1.57 22.67 1.17
N LEU A 171 -2.68 22.01 0.86
CA LEU A 171 -2.77 20.54 0.93
C LEU A 171 -1.82 19.88 -0.07
N GLU A 172 -1.78 20.37 -1.31
CA GLU A 172 -0.90 19.81 -2.35
C GLU A 172 0.58 20.00 -2.02
N GLU A 173 0.98 21.16 -1.49
CA GLU A 173 2.32 21.39 -0.97
C GLU A 173 2.68 20.37 0.11
N LEU A 174 1.85 20.24 1.16
CA LEU A 174 2.13 19.35 2.28
C LEU A 174 2.13 17.86 1.88
N LEU A 175 1.23 17.45 0.98
CA LEU A 175 1.19 16.08 0.46
C LEU A 175 2.42 15.77 -0.40
N SER A 176 2.87 16.73 -1.22
CA SER A 176 4.10 16.59 -2.01
C SER A 176 5.34 16.43 -1.12
N ASP A 177 5.46 17.24 -0.06
CA ASP A 177 6.56 17.14 0.92
C ASP A 177 6.53 15.78 1.64
N LEU A 178 5.33 15.31 2.00
CA LEU A 178 5.17 14.01 2.63
C LEU A 178 5.61 12.87 1.68
N ASP A 179 5.21 12.92 0.42
CA ASP A 179 5.59 11.91 -0.58
C ASP A 179 7.10 11.90 -0.82
N ALA A 180 7.74 13.08 -0.89
CA ALA A 180 9.20 13.21 -0.97
C ALA A 180 9.88 12.58 0.25
N GLY A 181 9.43 12.89 1.47
CA GLY A 181 9.95 12.31 2.70
C GLY A 181 9.80 10.79 2.77
N VAL A 182 8.66 10.25 2.33
CA VAL A 182 8.43 8.79 2.24
C VAL A 182 9.39 8.14 1.22
N ALA A 183 9.65 8.80 0.08
CA ALA A 183 10.59 8.30 -0.92
C ALA A 183 12.02 8.26 -0.37
N GLU A 184 12.45 9.29 0.34
CA GLU A 184 13.76 9.36 1.00
C GLU A 184 13.93 8.26 2.06
N LEU A 185 12.92 8.04 2.90
CA LEU A 185 12.94 6.98 3.91
C LEU A 185 13.06 5.59 3.28
N LYS A 186 12.35 5.32 2.20
CA LYS A 186 12.45 4.05 1.44
C LYS A 186 13.86 3.89 0.84
N ALA A 187 14.45 4.94 0.31
CA ALA A 187 15.81 4.94 -0.23
C ALA A 187 16.85 4.66 0.88
N ALA A 188 16.71 5.30 2.05
CA ALA A 188 17.56 5.06 3.21
C ALA A 188 17.46 3.61 3.70
N GLN A 189 16.26 3.06 3.81
CA GLN A 189 16.03 1.66 4.18
C GLN A 189 16.73 0.68 3.22
N LYS A 190 16.65 0.93 1.91
CA LYS A 190 17.36 0.14 0.89
C LYS A 190 18.88 0.20 1.07
N LYS A 191 19.45 1.41 1.28
CA LYS A 191 20.88 1.60 1.54
C LYS A 191 21.34 0.87 2.80
N LEU A 192 20.57 0.92 3.89
CA LEU A 192 20.88 0.18 5.12
C LEU A 192 20.89 -1.34 4.90
N GLY A 193 19.95 -1.86 4.09
CA GLY A 193 19.97 -3.28 3.70
C GLY A 193 21.25 -3.67 2.94
N GLN A 194 21.66 -2.86 1.97
CA GLN A 194 22.89 -3.08 1.21
C GLN A 194 24.15 -3.00 2.11
N TYR A 195 24.20 -2.01 3.01
CA TYR A 195 25.30 -1.86 3.96
C TYR A 195 25.42 -3.07 4.89
N ARG A 196 24.29 -3.55 5.43
CA ARG A 196 24.28 -4.79 6.24
C ARG A 196 24.83 -5.99 5.48
N GLN A 197 24.43 -6.18 4.22
CA GLN A 197 24.96 -7.27 3.39
C GLN A 197 26.48 -7.11 3.15
N SER A 198 26.94 -5.91 2.87
CA SER A 198 28.36 -5.59 2.68
C SER A 198 29.17 -5.89 3.95
N LEU A 199 28.66 -5.51 5.12
CA LEU A 199 29.32 -5.83 6.41
C LEU A 199 29.40 -7.32 6.66
N LEU A 200 28.31 -8.06 6.42
CA LEU A 200 28.30 -9.51 6.58
C LEU A 200 29.29 -10.19 5.63
N LYS A 201 29.35 -9.74 4.37
CA LYS A 201 30.33 -10.20 3.40
C LYS A 201 31.75 -9.93 3.89
N ALA A 202 32.07 -8.70 4.27
CA ALA A 202 33.36 -8.31 4.77
C ALA A 202 33.78 -9.10 6.04
N ALA A 203 32.81 -9.44 6.91
CA ALA A 203 33.06 -10.28 8.08
C ALA A 203 33.47 -11.70 7.69
N VAL A 204 32.70 -12.34 6.78
CA VAL A 204 32.96 -13.72 6.32
C VAL A 204 34.28 -13.80 5.53
N GLU A 205 34.58 -12.79 4.72
CA GLU A 205 35.86 -12.69 3.97
C GLU A 205 37.03 -12.30 4.88
N GLY A 206 36.79 -12.01 6.15
CA GLY A 206 37.83 -11.62 7.12
C GLY A 206 38.37 -10.20 6.92
N ALA A 207 37.74 -9.38 6.07
CA ALA A 207 38.15 -7.99 5.82
C ALA A 207 38.08 -7.14 7.08
N LEU A 208 37.08 -7.33 7.94
CA LEU A 208 36.89 -6.56 9.18
C LEU A 208 38.02 -6.78 10.23
N THR A 209 38.78 -7.84 10.08
CA THR A 209 39.89 -8.20 11.01
C THR A 209 41.27 -8.19 10.33
N ALA A 210 41.33 -7.58 9.12
CA ALA A 210 42.59 -7.53 8.36
C ALA A 210 43.72 -6.82 9.11
N ASP A 211 43.45 -5.67 9.68
CA ASP A 211 44.40 -4.85 10.45
C ASP A 211 44.87 -5.60 11.71
N TRP A 212 43.96 -6.29 12.40
CA TRP A 212 44.31 -7.11 13.55
C TRP A 212 45.27 -8.25 13.14
N ARG A 213 45.00 -8.95 12.02
CA ARG A 213 45.91 -9.99 11.52
C ARG A 213 47.27 -9.46 11.08
N ALA A 214 47.31 -8.27 10.46
CA ALA A 214 48.55 -7.62 10.09
C ALA A 214 49.39 -7.26 11.32
N ALA A 215 48.81 -6.67 12.35
CA ALA A 215 49.46 -6.31 13.61
C ALA A 215 50.01 -7.55 14.36
N GLN A 216 49.36 -8.71 14.25
CA GLN A 216 49.84 -9.98 14.81
C GLN A 216 51.09 -10.51 14.06
N ARG A 217 51.19 -10.32 12.74
CA ARG A 217 52.37 -10.75 11.93
C ARG A 217 53.59 -9.87 12.22
N ASP A 218 53.38 -8.57 12.45
CA ASP A 218 54.48 -7.61 12.65
C ASP A 218 55.11 -7.65 14.05
N GLY A 219 54.66 -8.54 14.94
CA GLY A 219 55.21 -8.70 16.29
C GLY A 219 55.18 -7.47 17.20
N ARG A 220 54.42 -6.40 16.82
CA ARG A 220 54.43 -5.11 17.50
C ARG A 220 53.73 -5.08 18.86
N LYS A 221 53.02 -6.12 19.25
CA LYS A 221 52.47 -6.27 20.60
C LYS A 221 53.09 -7.52 21.26
N GLY A 222 54.04 -7.30 22.12
CA GLY A 222 54.80 -8.32 22.85
C GLY A 222 53.98 -9.48 23.38
N LYS A 223 54.48 -10.69 23.15
CA LYS A 223 53.90 -12.02 23.23
C LYS A 223 53.02 -12.34 22.00
N ALA A 224 53.64 -13.03 21.03
CA ALA A 224 52.91 -13.84 20.06
C ALA A 224 52.03 -14.84 20.83
N ALA A 225 50.76 -14.45 21.11
CA ALA A 225 49.78 -15.45 21.45
C ALA A 225 49.71 -16.36 20.23
N SER A 226 50.14 -17.62 20.38
CA SER A 226 50.00 -18.66 19.35
C SER A 226 48.52 -18.69 18.95
N THR A 227 48.21 -17.94 17.91
CA THR A 227 46.83 -17.97 17.37
C THR A 227 46.67 -19.30 16.67
N GLU A 228 45.89 -20.17 17.30
CA GLU A 228 45.47 -21.44 16.72
C GLU A 228 44.97 -21.19 15.28
N SER A 229 45.51 -21.92 14.31
CA SER A 229 45.02 -21.82 12.93
C SER A 229 43.59 -22.39 12.81
N GLY A 230 42.82 -21.95 11.83
CA GLY A 230 41.50 -22.51 11.57
C GLY A 230 41.54 -24.02 11.32
N ALA A 231 42.60 -24.53 10.69
CA ALA A 231 42.83 -25.97 10.49
C ALA A 231 43.06 -26.70 11.82
N ALA A 232 43.88 -26.15 12.71
CA ALA A 232 44.14 -26.73 14.02
C ALA A 232 42.88 -26.74 14.89
N LEU A 233 42.13 -25.64 14.90
CA LEU A 233 40.82 -25.53 15.56
C LEU A 233 39.84 -26.58 15.06
N LEU A 234 39.72 -26.73 13.71
CA LEU A 234 38.85 -27.74 13.10
C LEU A 234 39.27 -29.16 13.52
N ALA A 235 40.53 -29.49 13.45
CA ALA A 235 41.06 -30.82 13.88
C ALA A 235 40.65 -31.08 15.34
N ARG A 236 40.83 -30.11 16.25
CA ARG A 236 40.43 -30.21 17.65
C ARG A 236 38.94 -30.43 17.83
N ILE A 237 38.14 -29.65 17.11
CA ILE A 237 36.65 -29.78 17.13
C ILE A 237 36.24 -31.18 16.66
N LEU A 238 36.80 -31.67 15.57
CA LEU A 238 36.45 -32.99 15.03
C LEU A 238 36.86 -34.12 16.00
N SER A 239 38.03 -34.02 16.62
CA SER A 239 38.50 -34.98 17.64
C SER A 239 37.57 -34.98 18.86
N GLU A 240 37.25 -33.81 19.43
CA GLU A 240 36.31 -33.69 20.56
C GLU A 240 34.90 -34.21 20.21
N ARG A 241 34.42 -33.94 19.00
CA ARG A 241 33.12 -34.40 18.52
C ARG A 241 33.08 -35.93 18.44
N ARG A 242 34.14 -36.55 17.96
CA ARG A 242 34.29 -38.01 17.93
C ARG A 242 34.35 -38.60 19.34
N SER A 243 35.18 -38.06 20.21
CA SER A 243 35.30 -38.51 21.60
C SER A 243 33.94 -38.43 22.36
N ARG A 244 33.18 -37.33 22.18
CA ARG A 244 31.86 -37.18 22.78
C ARG A 244 30.87 -38.20 22.23
N TRP A 245 30.97 -38.53 20.93
CA TRP A 245 30.09 -39.54 20.34
C TRP A 245 30.43 -40.91 20.89
N GLU A 246 31.72 -41.27 20.93
CA GLU A 246 32.21 -42.54 21.48
C GLU A 246 31.80 -42.72 22.96
N ALA A 247 31.96 -41.69 23.77
CA ALA A 247 31.50 -41.70 25.18
C ALA A 247 30.02 -41.96 25.29
N ARG A 248 29.21 -41.31 24.43
CA ARG A 248 27.75 -41.53 24.42
C ARG A 248 27.38 -42.95 23.97
N GLN A 249 28.08 -43.53 23.02
CA GLN A 249 27.81 -44.92 22.59
C GLN A 249 28.20 -45.92 23.69
N LEU A 250 29.34 -45.73 24.32
CA LEU A 250 29.76 -46.56 25.44
C LEU A 250 28.78 -46.50 26.62
N ALA A 251 28.28 -45.33 26.96
CA ALA A 251 27.24 -45.18 27.97
C ALA A 251 25.97 -45.99 27.62
N LYS A 252 25.52 -45.92 26.35
CA LYS A 252 24.35 -46.69 25.89
C LYS A 252 24.56 -48.19 25.96
N PHE A 253 25.77 -48.71 25.62
CA PHE A 253 26.06 -50.14 25.72
C PHE A 253 26.08 -50.57 27.20
N ARG A 254 26.60 -49.73 28.08
CA ARG A 254 26.62 -49.99 29.53
C ARG A 254 25.21 -50.06 30.12
N ASP A 255 24.35 -49.09 29.75
CA ASP A 255 22.96 -49.05 30.20
C ASP A 255 22.11 -50.25 29.71
N GLN A 256 22.50 -50.79 28.53
CA GLN A 256 21.86 -51.99 27.96
C GLN A 256 22.49 -53.32 28.46
N GLY A 257 23.47 -53.28 29.33
CA GLY A 257 24.19 -54.48 29.78
C GLY A 257 24.91 -55.24 28.69
N LYS A 258 25.29 -54.61 27.56
CA LYS A 258 25.90 -55.21 26.40
C LYS A 258 27.34 -54.73 26.22
N ALA A 259 28.24 -55.67 25.84
CA ALA A 259 29.59 -55.32 25.40
C ALA A 259 29.52 -54.60 24.01
N PRO A 260 30.37 -53.59 23.77
CA PRO A 260 30.43 -52.93 22.46
C PRO A 260 30.84 -53.91 21.34
N PRO A 261 30.17 -53.94 20.17
CA PRO A 261 30.60 -54.75 19.01
C PRO A 261 31.99 -54.33 18.54
N LYS A 262 32.76 -55.25 17.93
CA LYS A 262 34.15 -54.99 17.47
C LYS A 262 34.27 -53.73 16.57
N ASP A 263 33.27 -53.43 15.74
CA ASP A 263 33.31 -52.35 14.73
C ASP A 263 32.43 -51.13 15.09
N TRP A 264 32.09 -50.96 16.36
CA TRP A 264 31.16 -49.87 16.76
C TRP A 264 31.73 -48.46 16.48
N GLN A 265 33.06 -48.29 16.56
CA GLN A 265 33.72 -46.99 16.28
C GLN A 265 33.70 -46.61 14.79
N ALA A 266 33.62 -47.61 13.91
CA ALA A 266 33.51 -47.39 12.47
C ALA A 266 32.14 -46.79 12.08
N LYS A 267 31.16 -46.88 12.97
CA LYS A 267 29.80 -46.26 12.78
C LYS A 267 29.75 -44.78 13.13
N TYR A 268 30.90 -44.15 13.44
CA TYR A 268 30.92 -42.70 13.63
C TYR A 268 30.51 -41.99 12.36
N PRO A 269 29.45 -41.13 12.39
CA PRO A 269 29.07 -40.37 11.22
C PRO A 269 30.11 -39.28 10.99
N ALA A 270 31.04 -39.55 10.07
CA ALA A 270 32.02 -38.56 9.66
C ALA A 270 31.29 -37.31 9.09
N PRO A 271 31.80 -36.10 9.36
CA PRO A 271 31.27 -34.91 8.72
C PRO A 271 31.39 -35.07 7.20
N VAL A 272 30.33 -34.72 6.48
CA VAL A 272 30.36 -34.61 5.02
C VAL A 272 31.32 -33.46 4.70
N ALA A 273 32.30 -33.73 3.85
CA ALA A 273 33.28 -32.72 3.38
C ALA A 273 32.59 -31.63 2.56
#